data_9daab5bb0056238ac5c73e9ba455900e
#
_entry.id   9daab5bb0056238ac5c73e9ba455900e
#
_cell.length_a   1.000
_cell.length_b   1.000
_cell.length_c   1.000
_cell.angle_alpha   90.00
_cell.angle_beta   90.00
_cell.angle_gamma   90.00
#
_symmetry.space_group_name_H-M   'P 1'
#
loop_
_entity.id
_entity.type
_entity.pdbx_description
1 polymer ?
#
loop_
_entity_poly.entity_id
_entity_poly.type
_entity_poly.pdbx_seq_one_letter_code
_entity_poly.pdbx_strand_id
1 'polypeptide(L)' 'MKIEHIALYVNDLEKTRNFFMKYLGAKSNEGYHNLKTNFRSYFLSFDDGARLEIMNKPEMHDLPKELARTGYAHIAFSV' A
#
# COMPACT_ATOMS: atom_id res chain seq x y z
N MET A 1 -11.78 -7.98 17.99
CA MET A 1 -10.81 -7.03 17.39
C MET A 1 -10.10 -7.70 16.24
N LYS A 2 -9.90 -7.03 15.14
CA LYS A 2 -9.14 -7.54 13.99
C LYS A 2 -8.48 -6.40 13.27
N ILE A 3 -7.42 -6.69 12.49
CA ILE A 3 -6.75 -5.68 11.67
C ILE A 3 -7.65 -5.37 10.48
N GLU A 4 -8.10 -4.11 10.36
CA GLU A 4 -8.94 -3.66 9.26
C GLU A 4 -8.09 -3.35 8.03
N HIS A 5 -6.99 -2.64 8.21
CA HIS A 5 -6.05 -2.38 7.13
C HIS A 5 -4.65 -2.10 7.66
N ILE A 6 -3.67 -2.27 6.78
CA ILE A 6 -2.30 -1.80 6.96
C ILE A 6 -1.98 -0.87 5.81
N ALA A 7 -0.99 0.01 5.99
CA ALA A 7 -0.68 1.03 5.00
C ALA A 7 0.81 1.03 4.65
N LEU A 8 1.09 1.27 3.36
CA LEU A 8 2.44 1.37 2.82
C LEU A 8 2.57 2.65 2.00
N TYR A 9 3.69 3.35 2.16
CA TYR A 9 4.11 4.33 1.17
C TYR A 9 4.84 3.64 0.03
N VAL A 10 4.53 4.02 -1.21
CA VAL A 10 5.14 3.43 -2.42
C VAL A 10 5.59 4.55 -3.35
N ASN A 11 6.60 4.27 -4.17
CA ASN A 11 7.16 5.27 -5.09
C ASN A 11 6.26 5.54 -6.29
N ASP A 12 5.66 4.50 -6.84
CA ASP A 12 4.78 4.61 -8.02
C ASP A 12 3.43 4.03 -7.67
N LEU A 13 2.50 4.90 -7.34
CA LEU A 13 1.19 4.51 -6.82
C LEU A 13 0.37 3.72 -7.85
N GLU A 14 0.31 4.20 -9.08
CA GLU A 14 -0.49 3.55 -10.14
C GLU A 14 0.10 2.20 -10.53
N LYS A 15 1.41 2.11 -10.65
CA LYS A 15 2.09 0.86 -10.98
C LYS A 15 1.89 -0.18 -9.88
N THR A 16 1.98 0.22 -8.62
CA THR A 16 1.76 -0.66 -7.48
C THR A 16 0.32 -1.15 -7.44
N ARG A 17 -0.65 -0.24 -7.63
CA ARG A 17 -2.06 -0.60 -7.71
C ARG A 17 -2.32 -1.64 -8.79
N ASN A 18 -1.80 -1.41 -9.99
CA ASN A 18 -1.97 -2.32 -11.12
C ASN A 18 -1.33 -3.68 -10.86
N PHE A 19 -0.18 -3.71 -10.20
CA PHE A 19 0.48 -4.96 -9.82
C PHE A 19 -0.42 -5.82 -8.92
N PHE A 20 -0.96 -5.23 -7.86
CA PHE A 20 -1.81 -5.98 -6.94
C PHE A 20 -3.11 -6.44 -7.60
N MET A 21 -3.70 -5.62 -8.46
CA MET A 21 -4.91 -6.00 -9.18
C MET A 21 -4.65 -7.13 -10.17
N LYS A 22 -3.55 -7.05 -10.91
CA LYS A 22 -3.23 -8.03 -11.96
C LYS A 22 -2.78 -9.37 -11.39
N TYR A 23 -1.89 -9.36 -10.41
CA TYR A 23 -1.22 -10.57 -9.94
C TYR A 23 -1.83 -11.18 -8.69
N LEU A 24 -2.46 -10.38 -7.85
CA LEU A 24 -3.01 -10.85 -6.57
C LEU A 24 -4.53 -10.72 -6.49
N GLY A 25 -5.17 -10.33 -7.58
CA GLY A 25 -6.63 -10.27 -7.65
C GLY A 25 -7.26 -9.21 -6.76
N ALA A 26 -6.51 -8.18 -6.38
CA ALA A 26 -7.04 -7.12 -5.53
C ALA A 26 -8.08 -6.30 -6.28
N LYS A 27 -9.05 -5.78 -5.52
CA LYS A 27 -10.01 -4.77 -5.99
C LYS A 27 -9.62 -3.45 -5.37
N SER A 28 -9.59 -2.40 -6.19
CA SER A 28 -9.21 -1.07 -5.75
C SER A 28 -10.43 -0.17 -5.65
N ASN A 29 -10.44 0.73 -4.65
CA ASN A 29 -11.40 1.83 -4.65
C ASN A 29 -11.00 2.88 -5.69
N GLU A 30 -11.78 3.96 -5.78
CA GLU A 30 -11.52 5.05 -6.74
C GLU A 30 -10.32 5.90 -6.38
N GLY A 31 -9.87 5.79 -5.13
CA GLY A 31 -8.74 6.55 -4.65
C GLY A 31 -9.11 7.84 -3.93
N TYR A 32 -8.13 8.38 -3.25
CA TYR A 32 -8.23 9.64 -2.53
C TYR A 32 -7.06 10.53 -2.96
N HIS A 33 -7.35 11.82 -3.15
CA HIS A 33 -6.32 12.80 -3.49
C HIS A 33 -6.56 14.08 -2.67
N ASN A 34 -5.61 14.43 -1.82
CA ASN A 34 -5.62 15.69 -1.10
C ASN A 34 -4.90 16.74 -1.94
N LEU A 35 -5.66 17.70 -2.47
CA LEU A 35 -5.12 18.69 -3.41
C LEU A 35 -4.15 19.68 -2.76
N LYS A 36 -4.24 19.87 -1.44
CA LYS A 36 -3.34 20.81 -0.73
C LYS A 36 -1.95 20.22 -0.53
N THR A 37 -1.88 18.93 -0.14
CA THR A 37 -0.62 18.25 0.18
C THR A 37 -0.13 17.38 -0.96
N ASN A 38 -0.98 17.14 -1.94
CA ASN A 38 -0.79 16.18 -3.02
C ASN A 38 -0.56 14.75 -2.51
N PHE A 39 -1.08 14.44 -1.32
CA PHE A 39 -1.15 13.07 -0.82
C PHE A 39 -2.21 12.30 -1.61
N ARG A 40 -1.88 11.08 -1.99
CA ARG A 40 -2.78 10.19 -2.74
C ARG A 40 -2.75 8.80 -2.15
N SER A 41 -3.88 8.12 -2.19
CA SER A 41 -3.97 6.73 -1.71
C SER A 41 -5.02 5.93 -2.46
N TYR A 42 -4.83 4.60 -2.43
CA TYR A 42 -5.84 3.63 -2.80
C TYR A 42 -5.98 2.60 -1.71
N PHE A 43 -7.20 2.14 -1.49
CA PHE A 43 -7.46 0.96 -0.67
C PHE A 43 -7.65 -0.24 -1.58
N LEU A 44 -6.91 -1.30 -1.29
CA LEU A 44 -6.96 -2.56 -2.02
C LEU A 44 -7.63 -3.60 -1.13
N SER A 45 -8.65 -4.27 -1.67
CA SER A 45 -9.40 -5.31 -0.97
C SER A 45 -9.12 -6.66 -1.61
N PHE A 46 -9.08 -7.67 -0.78
CA PHE A 46 -8.94 -9.06 -1.21
C PHE A 46 -10.24 -9.79 -0.87
N ASP A 47 -10.34 -11.09 -1.16
CA ASP A 47 -11.59 -11.82 -0.93
C ASP A 47 -12.04 -11.74 0.52
N ASP A 48 -11.11 -11.81 1.47
CA ASP A 48 -11.37 -11.58 2.88
C ASP A 48 -10.13 -11.00 3.56
N GLY A 49 -10.24 -10.76 4.87
CA GLY A 49 -9.13 -10.26 5.66
C GLY A 49 -8.91 -8.76 5.55
N ALA A 50 -7.75 -8.33 6.00
CA ALA A 50 -7.40 -6.92 6.04
C ALA A 50 -7.23 -6.32 4.65
N ARG A 51 -7.59 -5.03 4.54
CA ARG A 51 -7.29 -4.27 3.34
C ARG A 51 -5.86 -3.75 3.39
N LEU A 52 -5.35 -3.36 2.24
CA LEU A 52 -4.05 -2.74 2.11
C LEU A 52 -4.24 -1.32 1.56
N GLU A 53 -3.77 -0.33 2.29
CA GLU A 53 -3.75 1.05 1.80
C GLU A 53 -2.37 1.34 1.22
N ILE A 54 -2.32 1.73 -0.05
CA ILE A 54 -1.07 2.18 -0.68
C ILE A 54 -1.13 3.69 -0.84
N MET A 55 -0.03 4.36 -0.51
CA MET A 55 0.01 5.81 -0.38
C MET A 55 1.23 6.38 -1.08
N ASN A 56 1.09 7.62 -1.53
CA ASN A 56 2.19 8.38 -2.09
C ASN A 56 2.00 9.86 -1.80
N LYS A 57 3.10 10.57 -1.72
CA LYS A 57 3.13 12.03 -1.59
C LYS A 57 4.41 12.56 -2.23
N PRO A 58 4.51 13.87 -2.49
CA PRO A 58 5.74 14.43 -3.09
C PRO A 58 6.97 14.16 -2.22
N GLU A 59 8.12 14.08 -2.86
CA GLU A 59 9.44 13.98 -2.20
C GLU A 59 9.66 12.66 -1.45
N MET A 60 8.98 11.59 -1.88
CA MET A 60 9.23 10.26 -1.32
C MET A 60 10.60 9.74 -1.76
N HIS A 61 11.24 9.05 -0.84
CA HIS A 61 12.52 8.37 -1.12
C HIS A 61 12.60 7.07 -0.33
N ASP A 62 13.43 6.14 -0.81
CA ASP A 62 13.62 4.88 -0.14
C ASP A 62 14.48 5.04 1.10
N LEU A 63 14.12 4.32 2.17
CA LEU A 63 14.96 4.24 3.35
C LEU A 63 16.16 3.33 3.09
N PRO A 64 17.33 3.65 3.67
CA PRO A 64 18.46 2.73 3.61
C PRO A 64 18.10 1.37 4.18
N LYS A 65 18.59 0.31 3.55
CA LYS A 65 18.40 -1.05 4.06
C LYS A 65 19.38 -1.29 5.21
N GLU A 66 18.83 -1.74 6.33
CA GLU A 66 19.60 -2.10 7.51
C GLU A 66 19.26 -3.51 7.96
N LEU A 67 20.28 -4.28 8.41
CA LEU A 67 20.09 -5.67 8.77
C LEU A 67 19.40 -5.85 10.12
N ALA A 68 19.51 -4.90 11.03
CA ALA A 68 19.02 -5.03 12.40
C ALA A 68 18.15 -3.85 12.81
N ARG A 69 17.10 -3.59 12.02
CA ARG A 69 16.16 -2.49 12.27
C ARG A 69 14.82 -3.04 12.74
N THR A 70 14.22 -2.36 13.73
CA THR A 70 12.85 -2.64 14.12
C THR A 70 11.87 -2.14 13.04
N GLY A 71 10.66 -2.65 13.04
CA GLY A 71 9.60 -2.27 12.11
C GLY A 71 9.08 -3.47 11.33
N TYR A 72 8.33 -3.20 10.28
CA TYR A 72 7.77 -4.26 9.46
C TYR A 72 8.86 -4.94 8.65
N ALA A 73 8.81 -6.27 8.59
CA ALA A 73 9.75 -7.07 7.80
C ALA A 73 9.17 -7.39 6.42
N HIS A 74 7.94 -7.93 6.38
CA HIS A 74 7.29 -8.31 5.12
C HIS A 74 5.78 -8.49 5.33
N ILE A 75 5.07 -8.61 4.21
CA ILE A 75 3.66 -9.00 4.18
C ILE A 75 3.58 -10.33 3.45
N ALA A 76 2.91 -11.31 4.04
CA ALA A 76 2.70 -12.62 3.42
C ALA A 76 1.25 -12.74 2.95
N PHE A 77 1.08 -13.26 1.75
CA PHE A 77 -0.23 -13.55 1.18
C PHE A 77 -0.38 -15.06 1.04
N SER A 78 -1.53 -15.61 1.46
CA SER A 78 -1.85 -17.01 1.21
C SER A 78 -2.67 -17.13 -0.07
N VAL A 79 -2.43 -18.19 -0.79
CA VAL A 79 -3.14 -18.48 -2.06
C VAL A 79 -3.88 -19.80 -1.98
#